data_f2cdb6045f7819a86ce3605c2e53d1b4
#
_entry.id   f2cdb6045f7819a86ce3605c2e53d1b4
#
_cell.length_a   1.000
_cell.length_b   1.000
_cell.length_c   1.000
_cell.angle_alpha   90.00
_cell.angle_beta   90.00
_cell.angle_gamma   90.00
#
_symmetry.space_group_name_H-M   'P 1'
#
loop_
_entity.id
_entity.type
_entity.pdbx_description
1 polymer ?
#
loop_
_entity_poly.entity_id
_entity_poly.type
_entity_poly.pdbx_seq_one_letter_code
_entity_poly.pdbx_strand_id
1 'polypeptide(L)'
;QVGNYRWIQIGALGATLGLLMGFFRVSVQLILKKYRALGNNFQNAIIVGKGTTSPKLVDVLRIRKDFGINFLGYFDDQSDCDQTRGGIGDLFELAPKMNLDLIYIHEKMDASLVKRVIDFADEHYIKVKMIPGKSLQLEKSLSFSRYGDFFVINVNETPLDHPLNSFAKRVFDLAFASFVTVFILSWLIPLVGLLIKLESRGPVFFIQERNGLNNKVFNCLKFRSMTPNDYADSHQATKDDPRVTQIGAFLRKTSLDEMPQFLNVLMGSMSIVGPRPHTLPMNDTFRTQIDRYNSRHKIKPGITGLAQVRGYRGEIENSFQIRSRVRLDYFYINNWSFLLDMEIMVKTVYELLFNRENAY
;
A
#
# COMPACT_ATOMS: atom_id res chain seq x y z
N GLN A 1 7.93 33.56 41.27
CA GLN A 1 8.87 33.85 40.16
C GLN A 1 9.32 32.57 39.45
N VAL A 2 9.49 31.42 40.09
CA VAL A 2 9.93 30.14 39.48
C VAL A 2 8.94 29.58 38.47
N GLY A 3 7.65 29.82 38.59
CA GLY A 3 6.62 29.34 37.64
C GLY A 3 6.69 29.99 36.25
N ASN A 4 6.99 31.30 36.21
CA ASN A 4 7.06 32.04 34.95
C ASN A 4 8.26 31.62 34.07
N TYR A 5 9.39 31.26 34.66
CA TYR A 5 10.57 30.80 33.93
C TYR A 5 10.31 29.46 33.19
N ARG A 6 9.54 28.55 33.80
CA ARG A 6 9.19 27.26 33.14
C ARG A 6 8.33 27.46 31.91
N TRP A 7 7.36 28.36 31.95
CA TRP A 7 6.49 28.65 30.76
C TRP A 7 7.25 29.33 29.64
N ILE A 8 8.21 30.23 29.97
CA ILE A 8 9.08 30.86 28.99
C ILE A 8 10.00 29.82 28.34
N GLN A 9 10.55 28.89 29.10
CA GLN A 9 11.39 27.80 28.55
C GLN A 9 10.58 26.85 27.64
N ILE A 10 9.36 26.47 28.06
CA ILE A 10 8.47 25.65 27.24
C ILE A 10 8.09 26.39 25.95
N GLY A 11 7.77 27.68 26.03
CA GLY A 11 7.48 28.51 24.87
C GLY A 11 8.67 28.64 23.93
N ALA A 12 9.87 28.87 24.46
CA ALA A 12 11.10 28.94 23.69
C ALA A 12 11.43 27.60 23.02
N LEU A 13 11.24 26.48 23.73
CA LEU A 13 11.43 25.14 23.16
C LEU A 13 10.42 24.86 22.04
N GLY A 14 9.17 25.22 22.24
CA GLY A 14 8.12 25.10 21.21
C GLY A 14 8.42 25.95 19.96
N ALA A 15 8.86 27.19 20.17
CA ALA A 15 9.24 28.09 19.07
C ALA A 15 10.48 27.58 18.31
N THR A 16 11.51 27.10 19.01
CA THR A 16 12.71 26.53 18.36
C THR A 16 12.40 25.26 17.59
N LEU A 17 11.57 24.36 18.15
CA LEU A 17 11.10 23.17 17.44
C LEU A 17 10.27 23.54 16.19
N GLY A 18 9.39 24.50 16.31
CA GLY A 18 8.59 25.00 15.19
C GLY A 18 9.45 25.60 14.06
N LEU A 19 10.47 26.40 14.41
CA LEU A 19 11.42 26.95 13.45
C LEU A 19 12.28 25.86 12.80
N LEU A 20 12.78 24.90 13.56
CA LEU A 20 13.53 23.75 13.03
C LEU A 20 12.69 22.90 12.08
N MET A 21 11.44 22.59 12.45
CA MET A 21 10.52 21.87 11.58
C MET A 21 10.20 22.65 10.30
N GLY A 22 9.96 23.97 10.41
CA GLY A 22 9.75 24.85 9.28
C GLY A 22 10.96 24.90 8.33
N PHE A 23 12.15 25.08 8.89
CA PHE A 23 13.41 25.07 8.13
C PHE A 23 13.64 23.73 7.44
N PHE A 24 13.47 22.62 8.16
CA PHE A 24 13.61 21.27 7.59
C PHE A 24 12.61 21.02 6.45
N ARG A 25 11.35 21.42 6.64
CA ARG A 25 10.30 21.28 5.61
C ARG A 25 10.64 22.07 4.34
N VAL A 26 11.07 23.33 4.49
CA VAL A 26 11.46 24.18 3.35
C VAL A 26 12.70 23.61 2.66
N SER A 27 13.70 23.18 3.43
CA SER A 27 14.93 22.58 2.90
C SER A 27 14.64 21.31 2.09
N VAL A 28 13.82 20.40 2.62
CA VAL A 28 13.42 19.17 1.91
C VAL A 28 12.66 19.51 0.62
N GLN A 29 11.76 20.48 0.65
CA GLN A 29 11.04 20.90 -0.56
C GLN A 29 11.99 21.48 -1.63
N LEU A 30 12.92 22.31 -1.23
CA LEU A 30 13.90 22.91 -2.16
C LEU A 30 14.84 21.83 -2.73
N ILE A 31 15.32 20.91 -1.90
CA ILE A 31 16.16 19.78 -2.34
C ILE A 31 15.38 18.91 -3.33
N LEU A 32 14.15 18.53 -3.02
CA LEU A 32 13.31 17.73 -3.92
C LEU A 32 13.03 18.44 -5.24
N LYS A 33 12.72 19.75 -5.22
CA LYS A 33 12.56 20.54 -6.44
C LYS A 33 13.83 20.51 -7.30
N LYS A 34 14.99 20.76 -6.68
CA LYS A 34 16.28 20.74 -7.38
C LYS A 34 16.62 19.34 -7.90
N TYR A 35 16.38 18.30 -7.11
CA TYR A 35 16.59 16.90 -7.48
C TYR A 35 15.73 16.48 -8.69
N ARG A 36 14.46 16.89 -8.73
CA ARG A 36 13.56 16.68 -9.87
C ARG A 36 13.99 17.49 -11.09
N ALA A 37 14.37 18.74 -10.92
CA ALA A 37 14.87 19.59 -12.01
C ALA A 37 16.13 19.04 -12.66
N LEU A 38 16.96 18.27 -11.92
CA LEU A 38 18.15 17.57 -12.41
C LEU A 38 17.83 16.25 -13.13
N GLY A 39 16.58 15.90 -13.28
CA GLY A 39 16.22 14.71 -14.02
C GLY A 39 16.05 13.43 -13.21
N ASN A 40 15.84 13.54 -11.90
CA ASN A 40 15.64 12.40 -11.03
C ASN A 40 14.21 12.35 -10.47
N ASN A 41 13.73 11.15 -10.09
CA ASN A 41 12.43 10.93 -9.48
C ASN A 41 11.26 11.48 -10.32
N PHE A 42 11.21 11.08 -11.60
CA PHE A 42 10.07 11.37 -12.48
C PHE A 42 8.99 10.31 -12.37
N GLN A 43 7.77 10.77 -12.62
CA GLN A 43 6.63 9.93 -12.92
C GLN A 43 6.37 9.98 -14.43
N ASN A 44 6.35 8.84 -15.09
CA ASN A 44 6.01 8.75 -16.50
C ASN A 44 4.51 8.89 -16.68
N ALA A 45 4.11 9.85 -17.51
CA ALA A 45 2.71 10.18 -17.71
C ALA A 45 2.32 10.14 -19.19
N ILE A 46 1.11 9.69 -19.45
CA ILE A 46 0.43 9.79 -20.75
C ILE A 46 -0.87 10.54 -20.61
N ILE A 47 -1.39 11.01 -21.73
CA ILE A 47 -2.73 11.61 -21.81
C ILE A 47 -3.59 10.77 -22.75
N VAL A 48 -4.77 10.39 -22.29
CA VAL A 48 -5.77 9.65 -23.07
C VAL A 48 -6.90 10.60 -23.46
N GLY A 49 -7.13 10.72 -24.76
CA GLY A 49 -8.02 11.71 -25.35
C GLY A 49 -7.38 13.09 -25.48
N LYS A 50 -7.41 13.66 -26.68
CA LYS A 50 -6.89 15.00 -26.96
C LYS A 50 -8.03 16.01 -26.98
N GLY A 51 -7.93 16.99 -26.13
CA GLY A 51 -8.83 18.14 -26.08
C GLY A 51 -8.08 19.44 -26.15
N THR A 52 -8.79 20.56 -26.16
CA THR A 52 -8.22 21.93 -26.22
C THR A 52 -7.33 22.28 -25.03
N THR A 53 -7.52 21.61 -23.88
CA THR A 53 -6.81 21.84 -22.64
C THR A 53 -5.55 20.97 -22.50
N SER A 54 -5.54 19.81 -23.15
CA SER A 54 -4.44 18.83 -23.04
C SER A 54 -3.07 19.38 -23.50
N PRO A 55 -2.92 20.09 -24.64
CA PRO A 55 -1.65 20.67 -25.06
C PRO A 55 -1.10 21.68 -24.06
N LYS A 56 -1.97 22.53 -23.49
CA LYS A 56 -1.58 23.54 -22.50
C LYS A 56 -1.04 22.88 -21.22
N LEU A 57 -1.63 21.77 -20.77
CA LEU A 57 -1.10 21.01 -19.64
C LEU A 57 0.29 20.45 -19.97
N VAL A 58 0.49 19.90 -21.16
CA VAL A 58 1.79 19.37 -21.59
C VAL A 58 2.85 20.46 -21.61
N ASP A 59 2.54 21.65 -22.11
CA ASP A 59 3.46 22.78 -22.09
C ASP A 59 3.88 23.15 -20.66
N VAL A 60 2.93 23.19 -19.72
CA VAL A 60 3.24 23.43 -18.30
C VAL A 60 4.13 22.33 -17.73
N LEU A 61 3.84 21.06 -18.00
CA LEU A 61 4.64 19.94 -17.52
C LEU A 61 6.06 19.94 -18.08
N ARG A 62 6.27 20.39 -19.33
CA ARG A 62 7.58 20.53 -19.96
C ARG A 62 8.41 21.68 -19.41
N ILE A 63 7.78 22.83 -19.17
CA ILE A 63 8.42 24.02 -18.61
C ILE A 63 8.77 23.78 -17.14
N ARG A 64 7.85 23.18 -16.38
CA ARG A 64 7.94 22.99 -14.94
C ARG A 64 8.43 21.58 -14.59
N LYS A 65 9.68 21.29 -14.89
CA LYS A 65 10.33 20.01 -14.56
C LYS A 65 10.35 19.70 -13.06
N ASP A 66 10.20 20.71 -12.22
CA ASP A 66 10.09 20.58 -10.77
C ASP A 66 8.84 19.81 -10.31
N PHE A 67 7.83 19.65 -11.15
CA PHE A 67 6.69 18.75 -10.88
C PHE A 67 7.09 17.26 -10.93
N GLY A 68 8.21 16.93 -11.56
CA GLY A 68 8.69 15.56 -11.66
C GLY A 68 7.80 14.66 -12.53
N ILE A 69 7.20 15.22 -13.58
CA ILE A 69 6.36 14.49 -14.53
C ILE A 69 7.01 14.48 -15.90
N ASN A 70 7.23 13.28 -16.43
CA ASN A 70 7.77 13.05 -17.76
C ASN A 70 6.63 12.66 -18.69
N PHE A 71 6.26 13.54 -19.63
CA PHE A 71 5.21 13.27 -20.58
C PHE A 71 5.72 12.41 -21.73
N LEU A 72 5.14 11.21 -21.90
CA LEU A 72 5.55 10.23 -22.91
C LEU A 72 4.77 10.34 -24.23
N GLY A 73 3.53 10.83 -24.21
CA GLY A 73 2.73 10.97 -25.41
C GLY A 73 1.20 10.90 -25.18
N TYR A 74 0.48 10.99 -26.29
CA TYR A 74 -0.98 10.88 -26.31
C TYR A 74 -1.43 9.49 -26.79
N PHE A 75 -2.57 9.03 -26.32
CA PHE A 75 -3.37 7.96 -26.90
C PHE A 75 -4.74 8.53 -27.29
N ASP A 76 -5.02 8.54 -28.60
CA ASP A 76 -6.24 9.15 -29.13
C ASP A 76 -6.57 8.56 -30.50
N ASP A 77 -7.84 8.24 -30.74
CA ASP A 77 -8.31 7.68 -32.00
C ASP A 77 -8.55 8.74 -33.09
N GLN A 78 -8.63 10.02 -32.70
CA GLN A 78 -9.05 11.10 -33.61
C GLN A 78 -7.94 12.09 -33.98
N SER A 79 -6.75 12.01 -33.38
CA SER A 79 -5.69 12.99 -33.61
C SER A 79 -4.41 12.38 -34.14
N ASP A 80 -4.06 12.76 -35.35
CA ASP A 80 -2.78 12.47 -35.97
C ASP A 80 -1.81 13.63 -35.64
N CYS A 81 -0.98 13.47 -34.63
CA CYS A 81 0.09 14.42 -34.32
C CYS A 81 1.37 13.69 -33.91
N ASP A 82 2.53 14.32 -34.14
CA ASP A 82 3.88 13.76 -33.91
C ASP A 82 4.10 13.15 -32.52
N GLN A 83 3.20 13.38 -31.56
CA GLN A 83 3.30 12.88 -30.18
C GLN A 83 2.24 11.82 -29.86
N THR A 84 1.41 11.41 -30.83
CA THR A 84 0.45 10.32 -30.65
C THR A 84 1.20 9.00 -30.73
N ARG A 85 1.05 8.16 -29.72
CA ARG A 85 1.71 6.85 -29.60
C ARG A 85 0.86 5.72 -30.19
N GLY A 86 -0.44 5.95 -30.32
CA GLY A 86 -1.39 5.00 -30.87
C GLY A 86 -2.82 5.39 -30.55
N GLY A 87 -3.76 4.56 -30.99
CA GLY A 87 -5.17 4.65 -30.62
C GLY A 87 -5.42 4.28 -29.16
N ILE A 88 -6.63 4.55 -28.70
CA ILE A 88 -7.02 4.23 -27.30
C ILE A 88 -7.01 2.70 -27.06
N GLY A 89 -7.27 1.90 -28.11
CA GLY A 89 -7.15 0.45 -28.05
C GLY A 89 -5.72 -0.02 -27.75
N ASP A 90 -4.74 0.62 -28.37
CA ASP A 90 -3.32 0.28 -28.24
C ASP A 90 -2.78 0.60 -26.83
N LEU A 91 -3.45 1.47 -26.07
CA LEU A 91 -3.09 1.81 -24.70
C LEU A 91 -2.93 0.55 -23.83
N PHE A 92 -3.90 -0.35 -23.91
CA PHE A 92 -3.95 -1.53 -23.03
C PHE A 92 -2.83 -2.54 -23.30
N GLU A 93 -2.29 -2.54 -24.54
CA GLU A 93 -1.16 -3.39 -24.94
C GLU A 93 0.21 -2.75 -24.68
N LEU A 94 0.30 -1.43 -24.89
CA LEU A 94 1.57 -0.69 -24.81
C LEU A 94 1.89 -0.18 -23.40
N ALA A 95 0.88 0.22 -22.62
CA ALA A 95 1.06 0.79 -21.31
C ALA A 95 1.86 -0.09 -20.33
N PRO A 96 1.66 -1.43 -20.26
CA PRO A 96 2.46 -2.29 -19.40
C PRO A 96 3.95 -2.30 -19.73
N LYS A 97 4.31 -1.98 -20.98
CA LYS A 97 5.70 -1.95 -21.49
C LYS A 97 6.39 -0.60 -21.25
N MET A 98 5.62 0.45 -20.90
CA MET A 98 6.09 1.84 -20.85
C MET A 98 6.52 2.30 -19.44
N ASN A 99 6.47 1.46 -18.40
CA ASN A 99 6.71 1.86 -17.01
C ASN A 99 5.92 3.13 -16.63
N LEU A 100 4.61 3.10 -16.82
CA LEU A 100 3.72 4.23 -16.55
C LEU A 100 3.40 4.35 -15.07
N ASP A 101 3.46 5.59 -14.56
CA ASP A 101 3.04 5.94 -13.20
C ASP A 101 1.72 6.69 -13.18
N LEU A 102 1.35 7.38 -14.29
CA LEU A 102 0.24 8.31 -14.31
C LEU A 102 -0.45 8.36 -15.67
N ILE A 103 -1.78 8.31 -15.65
CA ILE A 103 -2.64 8.49 -16.82
C ILE A 103 -3.50 9.74 -16.60
N TYR A 104 -3.45 10.69 -17.51
CA TYR A 104 -4.40 11.79 -17.59
C TYR A 104 -5.51 11.45 -18.57
N ILE A 105 -6.76 11.57 -18.16
CA ILE A 105 -7.94 11.36 -18.99
C ILE A 105 -8.58 12.70 -19.29
N HIS A 106 -8.92 12.97 -20.55
CA HIS A 106 -9.69 14.16 -20.93
C HIS A 106 -11.18 13.93 -20.64
N GLU A 107 -11.89 14.96 -20.10
CA GLU A 107 -13.29 14.83 -19.67
C GLU A 107 -14.29 14.44 -20.76
N LYS A 108 -14.00 14.76 -22.03
CA LYS A 108 -14.90 14.46 -23.17
C LYS A 108 -14.89 13.01 -23.62
N MET A 109 -14.19 12.14 -22.89
CA MET A 109 -14.19 10.72 -23.21
C MET A 109 -15.50 10.06 -22.78
N ASP A 110 -15.89 9.02 -23.52
CA ASP A 110 -17.05 8.20 -23.18
C ASP A 110 -16.89 7.54 -21.80
N ALA A 111 -17.96 7.55 -21.00
CA ALA A 111 -17.95 7.06 -19.62
C ALA A 111 -17.54 5.56 -19.53
N SER A 112 -17.90 4.74 -20.52
CA SER A 112 -17.53 3.32 -20.59
C SER A 112 -16.02 3.16 -20.75
N LEU A 113 -15.41 4.01 -21.57
CA LEU A 113 -13.98 4.01 -21.84
C LEU A 113 -13.20 4.55 -20.64
N VAL A 114 -13.68 5.62 -20.00
CA VAL A 114 -13.11 6.14 -18.76
C VAL A 114 -13.07 5.05 -17.69
N LYS A 115 -14.18 4.29 -17.53
CA LYS A 115 -14.23 3.17 -16.60
C LYS A 115 -13.18 2.09 -16.93
N ARG A 116 -13.06 1.70 -18.19
CA ARG A 116 -12.07 0.70 -18.63
C ARG A 116 -10.63 1.16 -18.35
N VAL A 117 -10.33 2.44 -18.58
CA VAL A 117 -8.99 3.00 -18.29
C VAL A 117 -8.73 3.02 -16.79
N ILE A 118 -9.73 3.34 -15.95
CA ILE A 118 -9.58 3.32 -14.49
C ILE A 118 -9.37 1.88 -13.99
N ASP A 119 -10.17 0.92 -14.45
CA ASP A 119 -10.05 -0.48 -14.05
C ASP A 119 -8.67 -1.05 -14.48
N PHE A 120 -8.22 -0.75 -15.69
CA PHE A 120 -6.87 -1.10 -16.16
C PHE A 120 -5.76 -0.46 -15.30
N ALA A 121 -5.89 0.83 -14.98
CA ALA A 121 -4.90 1.54 -14.17
C ALA A 121 -4.84 0.97 -12.73
N ASP A 122 -5.97 0.58 -12.17
CA ASP A 122 -6.04 -0.07 -10.86
C ASP A 122 -5.35 -1.44 -10.85
N GLU A 123 -5.46 -2.20 -11.93
CA GLU A 123 -4.76 -3.49 -12.08
C GLU A 123 -3.24 -3.34 -12.22
N HIS A 124 -2.78 -2.23 -12.82
CA HIS A 124 -1.37 -1.98 -13.08
C HIS A 124 -0.73 -0.98 -12.11
N TYR A 125 -1.43 -0.60 -11.03
CA TYR A 125 -0.95 0.35 -10.00
C TYR A 125 -0.63 1.75 -10.54
N ILE A 126 -1.29 2.15 -11.66
CA ILE A 126 -1.11 3.44 -12.32
C ILE A 126 -2.11 4.42 -11.72
N LYS A 127 -1.67 5.64 -11.40
CA LYS A 127 -2.55 6.71 -10.92
C LYS A 127 -3.33 7.32 -12.07
N VAL A 128 -4.62 7.59 -11.85
CA VAL A 128 -5.47 8.25 -12.84
C VAL A 128 -5.84 9.64 -12.37
N LYS A 129 -5.66 10.62 -13.25
CA LYS A 129 -6.07 12.01 -13.06
C LYS A 129 -6.94 12.45 -14.22
N MET A 130 -8.01 13.16 -13.93
CA MET A 130 -8.89 13.70 -14.96
C MET A 130 -8.58 15.17 -15.19
N ILE A 131 -8.46 15.57 -16.46
CA ILE A 131 -8.34 16.96 -16.87
C ILE A 131 -9.77 17.50 -16.97
N PRO A 132 -10.20 18.42 -16.06
CA PRO A 132 -11.55 18.93 -16.08
C PRO A 132 -11.74 19.88 -17.26
N GLY A 133 -12.88 19.78 -17.93
CA GLY A 133 -13.32 20.77 -18.88
C GLY A 133 -14.23 21.81 -18.24
N LYS A 134 -14.87 22.60 -19.07
CA LYS A 134 -15.70 23.71 -18.62
C LYS A 134 -17.04 23.30 -17.99
N SER A 135 -17.46 22.04 -18.18
CA SER A 135 -18.79 21.54 -17.81
C SER A 135 -18.85 20.65 -16.57
N LEU A 136 -17.73 20.38 -15.91
CA LEU A 136 -17.72 19.44 -14.79
C LEU A 136 -18.40 20.06 -13.55
N GLN A 137 -19.56 19.54 -13.17
CA GLN A 137 -20.15 19.76 -11.85
C GLN A 137 -19.40 18.89 -10.83
N LEU A 138 -18.62 19.55 -9.97
CA LEU A 138 -17.72 18.90 -9.05
C LEU A 138 -18.45 18.40 -7.81
N GLU A 139 -18.44 17.10 -7.58
CA GLU A 139 -18.85 16.50 -6.31
C GLU A 139 -17.82 16.79 -5.21
N LYS A 140 -18.31 16.98 -3.96
CA LYS A 140 -17.50 17.41 -2.80
C LYS A 140 -16.36 16.44 -2.39
N SER A 141 -16.30 15.25 -2.95
CA SER A 141 -15.35 14.20 -2.55
C SER A 141 -14.11 14.05 -3.45
N LEU A 142 -13.98 14.89 -4.47
CA LEU A 142 -12.87 14.81 -5.41
C LEU A 142 -11.65 15.56 -4.89
N SER A 143 -10.48 14.95 -4.91
CA SER A 143 -9.22 15.62 -4.63
C SER A 143 -8.65 16.23 -5.90
N PHE A 144 -8.04 17.42 -5.75
CA PHE A 144 -7.51 18.18 -6.87
C PHE A 144 -6.02 18.36 -6.73
N SER A 145 -5.30 18.25 -7.84
CA SER A 145 -3.91 18.66 -7.95
C SER A 145 -3.82 19.91 -8.83
N ARG A 146 -3.00 20.88 -8.42
CA ARG A 146 -2.78 22.11 -9.19
C ARG A 146 -1.41 22.10 -9.84
N TYR A 147 -1.39 22.31 -11.16
CA TYR A 147 -0.18 22.45 -11.96
C TYR A 147 -0.18 23.84 -12.63
N GLY A 148 0.46 24.83 -11.99
CA GLY A 148 0.34 26.22 -12.41
C GLY A 148 -1.10 26.71 -12.32
N ASP A 149 -1.70 27.10 -13.44
CA ASP A 149 -3.09 27.54 -13.51
C ASP A 149 -4.08 26.40 -13.84
N PHE A 150 -3.58 25.17 -13.97
CA PHE A 150 -4.40 24.00 -14.27
C PHE A 150 -4.78 23.22 -13.02
N PHE A 151 -6.06 22.86 -12.95
CA PHE A 151 -6.57 21.91 -11.96
C PHE A 151 -6.82 20.58 -12.64
N VAL A 152 -6.40 19.50 -12.01
CA VAL A 152 -6.69 18.12 -12.42
C VAL A 152 -7.33 17.37 -11.27
N ILE A 153 -8.24 16.46 -11.59
CA ILE A 153 -8.98 15.67 -10.60
C ILE A 153 -8.21 14.35 -10.40
N ASN A 154 -7.96 14.01 -9.14
CA ASN A 154 -7.39 12.71 -8.78
C ASN A 154 -8.54 11.71 -8.65
N VAL A 155 -8.50 10.64 -9.43
CA VAL A 155 -9.63 9.69 -9.54
C VAL A 155 -9.44 8.45 -8.66
N ASN A 156 -8.22 7.95 -8.53
CA ASN A 156 -7.93 6.69 -7.83
C ASN A 156 -6.80 6.80 -6.80
N GLU A 157 -6.52 8.02 -6.32
CA GLU A 157 -5.55 8.24 -5.25
C GLU A 157 -6.12 7.76 -3.91
N THR A 158 -5.26 7.18 -3.10
CA THR A 158 -5.58 6.73 -1.74
C THR A 158 -5.06 7.75 -0.71
N PRO A 159 -5.59 7.81 0.51
CA PRO A 159 -5.05 8.68 1.55
C PRO A 159 -3.55 8.49 1.81
N LEU A 160 -3.02 7.27 1.60
CA LEU A 160 -1.60 6.96 1.77
C LEU A 160 -0.71 7.41 0.59
N ASP A 161 -1.29 7.83 -0.53
CA ASP A 161 -0.54 8.50 -1.60
C ASP A 161 -0.08 9.90 -1.18
N HIS A 162 -0.72 10.49 -0.16
CA HIS A 162 -0.30 11.77 0.39
C HIS A 162 0.98 11.58 1.21
N PRO A 163 2.08 12.32 0.92
CA PRO A 163 3.40 12.10 1.53
C PRO A 163 3.41 12.19 3.06
N LEU A 164 2.63 13.09 3.65
CA LEU A 164 2.55 13.23 5.11
C LEU A 164 1.92 12.01 5.77
N ASN A 165 0.87 11.45 5.16
CA ASN A 165 0.18 10.28 5.69
C ASN A 165 1.07 9.04 5.62
N SER A 166 1.71 8.81 4.47
CA SER A 166 2.64 7.69 4.29
C SER A 166 3.85 7.79 5.20
N PHE A 167 4.38 9.00 5.41
CA PHE A 167 5.46 9.25 6.35
C PHE A 167 5.03 9.00 7.80
N ALA A 168 3.89 9.57 8.24
CA ALA A 168 3.37 9.38 9.59
C ALA A 168 3.12 7.90 9.90
N LYS A 169 2.49 7.19 8.94
CA LYS A 169 2.29 5.74 9.05
C LYS A 169 3.61 5.00 9.17
N ARG A 170 4.61 5.33 8.35
CA ARG A 170 5.91 4.66 8.37
C ARG A 170 6.67 4.91 9.67
N VAL A 171 6.64 6.12 10.21
CA VAL A 171 7.26 6.46 11.51
C VAL A 171 6.61 5.65 12.62
N PHE A 172 5.28 5.59 12.64
CA PHE A 172 4.55 4.79 13.61
C PHE A 172 4.87 3.29 13.48
N ASP A 173 4.83 2.74 12.27
CA ASP A 173 5.18 1.34 11.99
C ASP A 173 6.58 1.00 12.52
N LEU A 174 7.57 1.85 12.25
CA LEU A 174 8.95 1.67 12.71
C LEU A 174 9.06 1.75 14.24
N ALA A 175 8.45 2.76 14.87
CA ALA A 175 8.52 2.95 16.32
C ALA A 175 7.89 1.74 17.05
N PHE A 176 6.70 1.32 16.62
CA PHE A 176 6.01 0.21 17.24
C PHE A 176 6.71 -1.13 16.97
N ALA A 177 7.16 -1.39 15.73
CA ALA A 177 7.89 -2.61 15.40
C ALA A 177 9.24 -2.68 16.14
N SER A 178 9.95 -1.55 16.30
CA SER A 178 11.18 -1.49 17.09
C SER A 178 10.90 -1.81 18.57
N PHE A 179 9.85 -1.23 19.14
CA PHE A 179 9.43 -1.54 20.51
C PHE A 179 9.15 -3.03 20.67
N VAL A 180 8.33 -3.63 19.81
CA VAL A 180 8.02 -5.07 19.86
C VAL A 180 9.28 -5.92 19.66
N THR A 181 10.17 -5.51 18.76
CA THR A 181 11.42 -6.27 18.50
C THR A 181 12.35 -6.26 19.69
N VAL A 182 12.56 -5.10 20.32
CA VAL A 182 13.47 -4.96 21.46
C VAL A 182 12.89 -5.60 22.72
N PHE A 183 11.63 -5.35 23.04
CA PHE A 183 11.06 -5.77 24.33
C PHE A 183 10.38 -7.16 24.31
N ILE A 184 9.99 -7.64 23.14
CA ILE A 184 9.29 -8.93 23.03
C ILE A 184 10.10 -9.93 22.20
N LEU A 185 10.48 -9.61 20.97
CA LEU A 185 11.15 -10.58 20.10
C LEU A 185 12.55 -10.94 20.57
N SER A 186 13.25 -10.06 21.28
CA SER A 186 14.60 -10.31 21.79
C SER A 186 14.72 -11.57 22.67
N TRP A 187 13.71 -11.86 23.46
CA TRP A 187 13.65 -13.06 24.29
C TRP A 187 12.71 -14.15 23.72
N LEU A 188 11.67 -13.74 23.00
CA LEU A 188 10.70 -14.67 22.42
C LEU A 188 11.34 -15.53 21.31
N ILE A 189 12.18 -14.94 20.44
CA ILE A 189 12.86 -15.70 19.38
C ILE A 189 13.75 -16.81 19.93
N PRO A 190 14.69 -16.58 20.87
CA PRO A 190 15.49 -17.67 21.43
C PRO A 190 14.65 -18.71 22.19
N LEU A 191 13.62 -18.27 22.93
CA LEU A 191 12.76 -19.20 23.68
C LEU A 191 11.97 -20.10 22.72
N VAL A 192 11.21 -19.53 21.79
CA VAL A 192 10.42 -20.28 20.82
C VAL A 192 11.34 -21.09 19.88
N GLY A 193 12.48 -20.52 19.51
CA GLY A 193 13.48 -21.18 18.68
C GLY A 193 14.03 -22.46 19.34
N LEU A 194 14.31 -22.41 20.65
CA LEU A 194 14.71 -23.57 21.43
C LEU A 194 13.61 -24.65 21.45
N LEU A 195 12.37 -24.25 21.73
CA LEU A 195 11.24 -25.19 21.76
C LEU A 195 11.01 -25.87 20.40
N ILE A 196 11.03 -25.12 19.30
CA ILE A 196 10.91 -25.67 17.94
C ILE A 196 12.04 -26.66 17.63
N LYS A 197 13.28 -26.34 18.05
CA LYS A 197 14.45 -27.22 17.82
C LYS A 197 14.42 -28.50 18.64
N LEU A 198 13.86 -28.46 19.85
CA LEU A 198 13.68 -29.63 20.71
C LEU A 198 12.61 -30.59 20.14
N GLU A 199 11.54 -30.03 19.53
CA GLU A 199 10.45 -30.88 19.00
C GLU A 199 10.78 -31.47 17.63
N SER A 200 11.44 -30.72 16.75
CA SER A 200 11.70 -31.20 15.39
C SER A 200 12.98 -30.59 14.79
N ARG A 201 13.66 -31.42 13.96
CA ARG A 201 14.87 -30.95 13.23
C ARG A 201 14.51 -30.00 12.13
N GLY A 202 15.34 -28.94 11.92
CA GLY A 202 15.18 -27.97 10.84
C GLY A 202 15.33 -26.50 11.28
N PRO A 203 15.05 -25.51 10.43
CA PRO A 203 15.19 -24.09 10.75
C PRO A 203 14.11 -23.62 11.73
N VAL A 204 14.40 -22.57 12.51
CA VAL A 204 13.46 -21.96 13.46
C VAL A 204 12.40 -21.14 12.71
N PHE A 205 12.81 -20.45 11.67
CA PHE A 205 11.94 -19.63 10.85
C PHE A 205 11.46 -20.40 9.63
N PHE A 206 10.20 -20.17 9.28
CA PHE A 206 9.63 -20.50 7.99
C PHE A 206 9.55 -19.21 7.17
N ILE A 207 10.08 -19.26 5.97
CA ILE A 207 10.13 -18.13 5.04
C ILE A 207 9.30 -18.50 3.83
N GLN A 208 8.31 -17.68 3.50
CA GLN A 208 7.42 -17.90 2.36
C GLN A 208 7.28 -16.65 1.52
N GLU A 209 7.40 -16.81 0.22
CA GLU A 209 7.19 -15.70 -0.74
C GLU A 209 5.72 -15.28 -0.78
N ARG A 210 5.50 -13.96 -0.71
CA ARG A 210 4.18 -13.35 -0.77
C ARG A 210 4.21 -12.06 -1.58
N ASN A 211 3.02 -11.69 -2.11
CA ASN A 211 2.86 -10.43 -2.81
C ASN A 211 2.71 -9.26 -1.83
N GLY A 212 3.47 -8.21 -2.06
CA GLY A 212 3.50 -6.97 -1.28
C GLY A 212 3.05 -5.75 -2.09
N LEU A 213 3.58 -4.58 -1.72
CA LEU A 213 3.31 -3.31 -2.40
C LEU A 213 3.60 -3.40 -3.90
N ASN A 214 2.64 -2.95 -4.72
CA ASN A 214 2.70 -3.01 -6.18
C ASN A 214 3.03 -4.41 -6.72
N ASN A 215 2.49 -5.41 -6.04
CA ASN A 215 2.67 -6.84 -6.35
C ASN A 215 4.12 -7.34 -6.31
N LYS A 216 5.04 -6.58 -5.70
CA LYS A 216 6.43 -7.00 -5.53
C LYS A 216 6.50 -8.16 -4.54
N VAL A 217 7.19 -9.22 -4.93
CA VAL A 217 7.38 -10.39 -4.07
C VAL A 217 8.33 -10.06 -2.93
N PHE A 218 8.02 -10.54 -1.74
CA PHE A 218 8.86 -10.43 -0.55
C PHE A 218 8.82 -11.71 0.30
N ASN A 219 9.84 -11.93 1.08
CA ASN A 219 9.96 -13.05 2.00
C ASN A 219 9.24 -12.74 3.32
N CYS A 220 8.10 -13.38 3.56
CA CYS A 220 7.32 -13.26 4.78
C CYS A 220 7.88 -14.22 5.85
N LEU A 221 8.27 -13.67 6.99
CA LEU A 221 8.87 -14.41 8.10
C LEU A 221 7.80 -14.91 9.07
N LYS A 222 7.91 -16.19 9.46
CA LYS A 222 7.09 -16.79 10.53
C LYS A 222 7.94 -17.73 11.38
N PHE A 223 7.49 -18.06 12.57
CA PHE A 223 8.02 -19.25 13.24
C PHE A 223 7.54 -20.51 12.54
N ARG A 224 8.41 -21.50 12.43
CA ARG A 224 8.02 -22.81 11.91
C ARG A 224 7.03 -23.49 12.86
N SER A 225 5.86 -23.80 12.34
CA SER A 225 4.77 -24.49 13.05
C SER A 225 4.43 -25.88 12.51
N MET A 226 5.16 -26.29 11.46
CA MET A 226 4.99 -27.59 10.81
C MET A 226 6.33 -28.30 10.65
N THR A 227 6.30 -29.62 10.54
CA THR A 227 7.48 -30.42 10.12
C THR A 227 7.90 -29.97 8.71
N PRO A 228 9.21 -29.90 8.41
CA PRO A 228 9.69 -29.60 7.08
C PRO A 228 9.11 -30.56 6.05
N ASN A 229 8.55 -30.04 4.96
CA ASN A 229 7.98 -30.81 3.86
C ASN A 229 8.10 -30.03 2.54
N ASP A 230 8.12 -30.73 1.42
CA ASP A 230 8.29 -30.18 0.08
C ASP A 230 7.00 -29.53 -0.48
N TYR A 231 5.87 -29.67 0.22
CA TYR A 231 4.57 -29.18 -0.21
C TYR A 231 4.13 -27.90 0.51
N ALA A 232 5.03 -27.27 1.27
CA ALA A 232 4.71 -26.10 2.10
C ALA A 232 4.18 -24.92 1.31
N ASP A 233 4.60 -24.72 0.06
CA ASP A 233 4.21 -23.62 -0.80
C ASP A 233 3.01 -23.94 -1.69
N SER A 234 2.69 -25.23 -1.90
CA SER A 234 1.62 -25.65 -2.80
C SER A 234 0.31 -25.99 -2.09
N HIS A 235 0.37 -26.46 -0.85
CA HIS A 235 -0.81 -26.88 -0.10
C HIS A 235 -1.08 -25.97 1.09
N GLN A 236 -2.24 -25.33 1.08
CA GLN A 236 -2.71 -24.54 2.21
C GLN A 236 -2.92 -25.44 3.43
N ALA A 237 -2.53 -24.95 4.61
CA ALA A 237 -2.80 -25.65 5.85
C ALA A 237 -4.30 -25.76 6.11
N THR A 238 -4.78 -26.95 6.41
CA THR A 238 -6.18 -27.22 6.78
C THR A 238 -6.35 -27.33 8.30
N LYS A 239 -7.59 -27.37 8.75
CA LYS A 239 -7.89 -27.66 10.15
C LYS A 239 -7.45 -29.09 10.46
N ASP A 240 -6.74 -29.28 11.60
CA ASP A 240 -6.19 -30.56 12.04
C ASP A 240 -5.15 -31.20 11.06
N ASP A 241 -4.37 -30.35 10.39
CA ASP A 241 -3.32 -30.77 9.46
C ASP A 241 -2.23 -31.60 10.19
N PRO A 242 -1.97 -32.84 9.77
CA PRO A 242 -1.03 -33.73 10.46
C PRO A 242 0.43 -33.26 10.43
N ARG A 243 0.76 -32.28 9.59
CA ARG A 243 2.08 -31.65 9.54
C ARG A 243 2.36 -30.72 10.70
N VAL A 244 1.32 -30.27 11.40
CA VAL A 244 1.43 -29.29 12.50
C VAL A 244 2.02 -29.98 13.71
N THR A 245 3.10 -29.42 14.25
CA THR A 245 3.72 -29.91 15.50
C THR A 245 2.93 -29.46 16.72
N GLN A 246 3.13 -30.06 17.90
CA GLN A 246 2.41 -29.67 19.13
C GLN A 246 2.70 -28.22 19.51
N ILE A 247 3.99 -27.81 19.47
CA ILE A 247 4.39 -26.42 19.67
C ILE A 247 3.84 -25.55 18.57
N GLY A 248 3.86 -26.03 17.32
CA GLY A 248 3.26 -25.36 16.18
C GLY A 248 1.77 -25.07 16.36
N ALA A 249 1.01 -26.01 16.89
CA ALA A 249 -0.41 -25.84 17.21
C ALA A 249 -0.62 -24.74 18.25
N PHE A 250 0.20 -24.74 19.31
CA PHE A 250 0.18 -23.67 20.31
C PHE A 250 0.50 -22.30 19.70
N LEU A 251 1.57 -22.20 18.88
CA LEU A 251 1.98 -20.95 18.23
C LEU A 251 0.89 -20.41 17.30
N ARG A 252 0.23 -21.27 16.53
CA ARG A 252 -0.89 -20.89 15.65
C ARG A 252 -2.11 -20.43 16.44
N LYS A 253 -2.51 -21.20 17.47
CA LYS A 253 -3.65 -20.85 18.33
C LYS A 253 -3.46 -19.50 19.03
N THR A 254 -2.22 -19.14 19.37
CA THR A 254 -1.87 -17.86 20.00
C THR A 254 -1.45 -16.78 19.00
N SER A 255 -1.35 -17.12 17.69
CA SER A 255 -0.79 -16.26 16.63
C SER A 255 0.64 -15.79 16.88
N LEU A 256 1.36 -16.46 17.78
CA LEU A 256 2.78 -16.19 18.03
C LEU A 256 3.65 -16.58 16.82
N ASP A 257 3.18 -17.51 15.97
CA ASP A 257 3.88 -17.89 14.73
C ASP A 257 4.09 -16.69 13.79
N GLU A 258 3.25 -15.67 13.84
CA GLU A 258 3.34 -14.48 13.00
C GLU A 258 4.20 -13.34 13.60
N MET A 259 4.65 -13.46 14.84
CA MET A 259 5.46 -12.43 15.49
C MET A 259 6.76 -12.04 14.75
N PRO A 260 7.48 -12.95 14.04
CA PRO A 260 8.64 -12.55 13.25
C PRO A 260 8.33 -11.57 12.12
N GLN A 261 7.06 -11.38 11.70
CA GLN A 261 6.68 -10.40 10.70
C GLN A 261 6.95 -8.94 11.14
N PHE A 262 7.13 -8.67 12.43
CA PHE A 262 7.60 -7.34 12.87
C PHE A 262 9.00 -7.01 12.31
N LEU A 263 9.85 -8.00 12.06
CA LEU A 263 11.11 -7.81 11.32
C LEU A 263 10.85 -7.41 9.87
N ASN A 264 9.82 -7.98 9.20
CA ASN A 264 9.40 -7.53 7.88
C ASN A 264 8.91 -6.07 7.88
N VAL A 265 8.25 -5.61 8.96
CA VAL A 265 7.88 -4.21 9.11
C VAL A 265 9.12 -3.32 9.22
N LEU A 266 10.11 -3.69 10.02
CA LEU A 266 11.38 -2.96 10.13
C LEU A 266 12.12 -2.89 8.78
N MET A 267 12.21 -4.02 8.07
CA MET A 267 12.81 -4.09 6.73
C MET A 267 12.03 -3.30 5.66
N GLY A 268 10.76 -2.96 5.93
CA GLY A 268 9.94 -2.12 5.05
C GLY A 268 9.10 -2.87 4.02
N SER A 269 9.08 -4.18 4.03
CA SER A 269 8.24 -5.02 3.15
C SER A 269 6.79 -5.13 3.65
N MET A 270 6.55 -4.91 4.95
CA MET A 270 5.23 -4.92 5.58
C MET A 270 4.95 -3.64 6.38
N SER A 271 3.71 -3.49 6.80
CA SER A 271 3.18 -2.53 7.78
C SER A 271 2.54 -3.29 8.95
N ILE A 272 2.27 -2.64 10.07
CA ILE A 272 1.52 -3.24 11.17
C ILE A 272 0.09 -3.52 10.72
N VAL A 273 -0.57 -2.50 10.15
CA VAL A 273 -1.95 -2.60 9.65
C VAL A 273 -1.98 -2.47 8.14
N GLY A 274 -2.65 -3.41 7.48
CA GLY A 274 -2.81 -3.45 6.03
C GLY A 274 -3.52 -4.72 5.56
N PRO A 275 -3.76 -4.88 4.26
CA PRO A 275 -4.28 -6.13 3.69
C PRO A 275 -3.38 -7.32 4.03
N ARG A 276 -3.99 -8.46 4.40
CA ARG A 276 -3.21 -9.68 4.68
C ARG A 276 -2.52 -10.18 3.41
N PRO A 277 -1.19 -10.43 3.41
CA PRO A 277 -0.49 -10.90 2.23
C PRO A 277 -0.89 -12.34 1.89
N HIS A 278 -1.27 -12.59 0.65
CA HIS A 278 -1.54 -13.93 0.13
C HIS A 278 -0.28 -14.58 -0.44
N THR A 279 -0.27 -15.92 -0.53
CA THR A 279 0.78 -16.68 -1.23
C THR A 279 0.68 -16.44 -2.74
N LEU A 280 1.75 -16.67 -3.48
CA LEU A 280 1.78 -16.46 -4.93
C LEU A 280 0.68 -17.27 -5.66
N PRO A 281 0.48 -18.58 -5.40
CA PRO A 281 -0.57 -19.36 -6.04
C PRO A 281 -1.99 -18.83 -5.73
N MET A 282 -2.24 -18.40 -4.49
CA MET A 282 -3.54 -17.82 -4.11
C MET A 282 -3.78 -16.49 -4.86
N ASN A 283 -2.73 -15.68 -4.97
CA ASN A 283 -2.83 -14.40 -5.67
C ASN A 283 -3.17 -14.62 -7.15
N ASP A 284 -2.51 -15.55 -7.83
CA ASP A 284 -2.75 -15.86 -9.23
C ASP A 284 -4.18 -16.40 -9.46
N THR A 285 -4.66 -17.25 -8.57
CA THR A 285 -6.04 -17.79 -8.64
C THR A 285 -7.07 -16.69 -8.46
N PHE A 286 -6.95 -15.86 -7.41
CA PHE A 286 -7.98 -14.89 -7.08
C PHE A 286 -7.96 -13.66 -7.99
N ARG A 287 -6.82 -13.30 -8.57
CA ARG A 287 -6.69 -12.22 -9.54
C ARG A 287 -7.58 -12.42 -10.77
N THR A 288 -7.77 -13.68 -11.21
CA THR A 288 -8.61 -14.01 -12.35
C THR A 288 -10.10 -14.10 -12.03
N GLN A 289 -10.45 -14.27 -10.74
CA GLN A 289 -11.81 -14.54 -10.29
C GLN A 289 -12.52 -13.33 -9.67
N ILE A 290 -11.77 -12.30 -9.26
CA ILE A 290 -12.30 -11.19 -8.47
C ILE A 290 -11.87 -9.87 -9.07
N ASP A 291 -12.85 -9.07 -9.44
CA ASP A 291 -12.64 -7.71 -9.93
C ASP A 291 -11.89 -6.88 -8.89
N ARG A 292 -10.95 -6.07 -9.36
CA ARG A 292 -10.13 -5.18 -8.52
C ARG A 292 -9.34 -5.88 -7.41
N TYR A 293 -9.10 -7.19 -7.54
CA TYR A 293 -8.31 -7.92 -6.56
C TYR A 293 -6.93 -7.29 -6.34
N ASN A 294 -6.28 -6.83 -7.41
CA ASN A 294 -4.96 -6.22 -7.36
C ASN A 294 -4.92 -4.88 -6.59
N SER A 295 -6.07 -4.19 -6.43
CA SER A 295 -6.13 -2.94 -5.66
C SER A 295 -5.63 -3.07 -4.23
N ARG A 296 -5.66 -4.27 -3.65
CA ARG A 296 -5.14 -4.56 -2.32
C ARG A 296 -3.61 -4.41 -2.20
N HIS A 297 -2.89 -4.45 -3.32
CA HIS A 297 -1.43 -4.26 -3.37
C HIS A 297 -1.00 -2.81 -3.59
N LYS A 298 -1.93 -1.85 -3.63
CA LYS A 298 -1.62 -0.40 -3.67
C LYS A 298 -0.89 0.10 -2.43
N ILE A 299 -0.99 -0.64 -1.34
CA ILE A 299 -0.31 -0.34 -0.06
C ILE A 299 0.44 -1.57 0.44
N LYS A 300 1.32 -1.36 1.43
CA LYS A 300 2.04 -2.47 2.05
C LYS A 300 1.08 -3.42 2.76
N PRO A 301 1.30 -4.74 2.67
CA PRO A 301 0.53 -5.71 3.44
C PRO A 301 0.77 -5.54 4.94
N GLY A 302 -0.25 -5.90 5.74
CA GLY A 302 -0.22 -5.78 7.19
C GLY A 302 -0.04 -7.11 7.92
N ILE A 303 0.48 -7.05 9.16
CA ILE A 303 0.43 -8.16 10.13
C ILE A 303 -1.04 -8.39 10.49
N THR A 304 -1.77 -7.30 10.74
CA THR A 304 -3.22 -7.31 10.93
C THR A 304 -3.90 -6.39 9.91
N GLY A 305 -5.24 -6.50 9.80
CA GLY A 305 -6.00 -5.70 8.85
C GLY A 305 -7.50 -5.73 9.13
N LEU A 306 -8.22 -4.82 8.45
CA LEU A 306 -9.67 -4.66 8.65
C LEU A 306 -10.45 -5.95 8.39
N ALA A 307 -10.11 -6.70 7.34
CA ALA A 307 -10.76 -7.97 7.04
C ALA A 307 -10.55 -9.00 8.15
N GLN A 308 -9.35 -9.06 8.74
CA GLN A 308 -9.03 -9.98 9.82
C GLN A 308 -9.87 -9.70 11.08
N VAL A 309 -9.94 -8.43 11.53
CA VAL A 309 -10.71 -8.03 12.71
C VAL A 309 -12.24 -7.98 12.48
N ARG A 310 -12.68 -8.25 11.27
CA ARG A 310 -14.10 -8.42 10.92
C ARG A 310 -14.48 -9.89 10.76
N GLY A 311 -13.63 -10.82 11.23
CA GLY A 311 -13.91 -12.25 11.23
C GLY A 311 -13.48 -13.00 9.95
N TYR A 312 -12.94 -12.31 8.94
CA TYR A 312 -12.45 -12.94 7.72
C TYR A 312 -10.97 -13.35 7.84
N ARG A 313 -10.62 -14.02 8.95
CA ARG A 313 -9.32 -14.65 9.21
C ARG A 313 -9.42 -16.15 8.91
N GLY A 314 -8.33 -16.83 8.62
CA GLY A 314 -8.36 -18.28 8.41
C GLY A 314 -8.53 -18.73 6.95
N GLU A 315 -8.93 -19.95 6.75
CA GLU A 315 -9.10 -20.58 5.44
C GLU A 315 -10.22 -19.92 4.62
N ILE A 316 -10.06 -19.91 3.30
CA ILE A 316 -11.07 -19.41 2.37
C ILE A 316 -11.88 -20.60 1.88
N GLU A 317 -13.07 -20.76 2.39
CA GLU A 317 -13.95 -21.88 2.07
C GLU A 317 -14.81 -21.64 0.83
N ASN A 318 -15.10 -20.34 0.54
CA ASN A 318 -15.98 -19.99 -0.56
C ASN A 318 -15.66 -18.62 -1.17
N SER A 319 -16.21 -18.40 -2.38
CA SER A 319 -16.04 -17.16 -3.13
C SER A 319 -16.61 -15.92 -2.44
N PHE A 320 -17.58 -16.07 -1.55
CA PHE A 320 -18.16 -14.96 -0.79
C PHE A 320 -17.15 -14.42 0.23
N GLN A 321 -16.45 -15.32 0.95
CA GLN A 321 -15.45 -14.92 1.94
C GLN A 321 -14.31 -14.12 1.30
N ILE A 322 -13.78 -14.59 0.16
CA ILE A 322 -12.68 -13.86 -0.50
C ILE A 322 -13.15 -12.52 -1.06
N ARG A 323 -14.35 -12.44 -1.65
CA ARG A 323 -14.93 -11.16 -2.11
C ARG A 323 -15.12 -10.19 -0.94
N SER A 324 -15.57 -10.67 0.21
CA SER A 324 -15.74 -9.87 1.42
C SER A 324 -14.41 -9.35 1.96
N ARG A 325 -13.35 -10.19 1.96
CA ARG A 325 -11.98 -9.76 2.31
C ARG A 325 -11.50 -8.64 1.38
N VAL A 326 -11.58 -8.85 0.07
CA VAL A 326 -11.15 -7.85 -0.93
C VAL A 326 -11.92 -6.55 -0.78
N ARG A 327 -13.25 -6.62 -0.52
CA ARG A 327 -14.07 -5.44 -0.29
C ARG A 327 -13.64 -4.66 0.97
N LEU A 328 -13.34 -5.36 2.07
CA LEU A 328 -12.87 -4.72 3.30
C LEU A 328 -11.44 -4.17 3.15
N ASP A 329 -10.56 -4.89 2.45
CA ASP A 329 -9.23 -4.39 2.11
C ASP A 329 -9.32 -3.12 1.25
N TYR A 330 -10.20 -3.12 0.23
CA TYR A 330 -10.44 -1.96 -0.62
C TYR A 330 -11.02 -0.78 0.18
N PHE A 331 -11.97 -1.04 1.08
CA PHE A 331 -12.49 -0.01 1.98
C PHE A 331 -11.38 0.61 2.84
N TYR A 332 -10.55 -0.23 3.46
CA TYR A 332 -9.43 0.24 4.29
C TYR A 332 -8.46 1.12 3.47
N ILE A 333 -8.11 0.70 2.27
CA ILE A 333 -7.17 1.42 1.40
C ILE A 333 -7.70 2.82 1.05
N ASN A 334 -8.98 2.93 0.72
CA ASN A 334 -9.58 4.21 0.30
C ASN A 334 -9.98 5.13 1.46
N ASN A 335 -10.16 4.57 2.66
CA ASN A 335 -10.59 5.32 3.84
C ASN A 335 -9.54 5.31 4.96
N TRP A 336 -8.29 5.05 4.61
CA TRP A 336 -7.23 5.00 5.60
C TRP A 336 -7.17 6.31 6.41
N SER A 337 -7.08 6.14 7.72
CA SER A 337 -6.74 7.19 8.67
C SER A 337 -5.92 6.58 9.82
N PHE A 338 -5.15 7.41 10.50
CA PHE A 338 -4.37 6.94 11.66
C PHE A 338 -5.28 6.36 12.76
N LEU A 339 -6.46 6.94 12.97
CA LEU A 339 -7.45 6.44 13.93
C LEU A 339 -7.99 5.06 13.54
N LEU A 340 -8.18 4.80 12.25
CA LEU A 340 -8.61 3.49 11.77
C LEU A 340 -7.53 2.42 12.04
N ASP A 341 -6.25 2.77 11.88
CA ASP A 341 -5.16 1.87 12.26
C ASP A 341 -5.20 1.54 13.76
N MET A 342 -5.39 2.55 14.62
CA MET A 342 -5.50 2.34 16.07
C MET A 342 -6.69 1.46 16.42
N GLU A 343 -7.86 1.69 15.80
CA GLU A 343 -9.05 0.86 16.00
C GLU A 343 -8.78 -0.61 15.63
N ILE A 344 -8.15 -0.84 14.48
CA ILE A 344 -7.82 -2.20 14.02
C ILE A 344 -6.83 -2.87 14.97
N MET A 345 -5.81 -2.15 15.45
CA MET A 345 -4.83 -2.70 16.40
C MET A 345 -5.48 -3.08 17.73
N VAL A 346 -6.33 -2.21 18.29
CA VAL A 346 -7.06 -2.48 19.54
C VAL A 346 -7.98 -3.69 19.37
N LYS A 347 -8.73 -3.76 18.25
CA LYS A 347 -9.57 -4.91 17.93
C LYS A 347 -8.76 -6.19 17.77
N THR A 348 -7.59 -6.13 17.14
CA THR A 348 -6.70 -7.30 17.01
C THR A 348 -6.31 -7.85 18.39
N VAL A 349 -5.89 -6.97 19.30
CA VAL A 349 -5.55 -7.39 20.67
C VAL A 349 -6.77 -7.99 21.39
N TYR A 350 -7.92 -7.35 21.24
CA TYR A 350 -9.17 -7.86 21.82
C TYR A 350 -9.53 -9.26 21.29
N GLU A 351 -9.49 -9.46 19.97
CA GLU A 351 -9.74 -10.76 19.32
C GLU A 351 -8.76 -11.85 19.80
N LEU A 352 -7.48 -11.50 19.93
CA LEU A 352 -6.45 -12.44 20.41
C LEU A 352 -6.66 -12.86 21.87
N LEU A 353 -7.21 -11.98 22.71
CA LEU A 353 -7.41 -12.24 24.12
C LEU A 353 -8.74 -12.94 24.42
N PHE A 354 -9.82 -12.54 23.75
CA PHE A 354 -11.19 -12.89 24.13
C PHE A 354 -11.93 -13.75 23.11
N ASN A 355 -11.53 -13.76 21.84
CA ASN A 355 -12.30 -14.42 20.77
C ASN A 355 -11.41 -15.34 19.94
N ARG A 356 -11.01 -16.48 20.52
CA ARG A 356 -10.07 -17.43 19.94
C ARG A 356 -10.68 -18.45 18.96
N GLU A 357 -11.98 -18.37 18.69
CA GLU A 357 -12.70 -19.37 17.88
C GLU A 357 -12.23 -19.40 16.41
N ASN A 358 -11.64 -18.31 15.91
CA ASN A 358 -11.15 -18.19 14.52
C ASN A 358 -9.61 -18.28 14.41
N ALA A 359 -8.90 -18.66 15.47
CA ALA A 359 -7.47 -18.95 15.42
C ALA A 359 -7.28 -20.47 15.19
N TYR A 360 -6.59 -20.84 14.13
CA TYR A 360 -6.24 -22.24 13.84
C TYR A 360 -5.17 -22.73 14.78
#